data_f2a681d36057772db98497dd46c547d3
#
_entry.id   f2a681d36057772db98497dd46c547d3
#
_cell.length_a   1.000
_cell.length_b   1.000
_cell.length_c   1.000
_cell.angle_alpha   90.00
_cell.angle_beta   90.00
_cell.angle_gamma   90.00
#
_symmetry.space_group_name_H-M   'P 1'
#
loop_
_entity.id
_entity.type
_entity.pdbx_description
1 polymer ?
#
loop_
_entity_poly.entity_id
_entity_poly.type
_entity_poly.pdbx_seq_one_letter_code
_entity_poly.pdbx_strand_id
1 'polypeptide(L)'
;MRKAALHNLGCKVNAYETEAMEQLLEAAGYEIVSFEEKADVYVINTCSVTNVADKKSRQMLHRAKAKNPDAVVVAAGCYVQAAADKLREDAAVDLIIGNNRKADLVPLLDAWFAGKEIRESITDLAGSNEYEKLHINKQAEHTRAFIKVQDGCNQFCSYCIIPYTRGRVRSRRPEDVEEEVKILAEEGYKEIVLTGIHLTSYGIDFKDEGIDFLTLIKRLHEIDGIERIRFGSLEPRVITEEFASELSRLPKICPHFHLSLQSGCDDTLKRMNRHYTCEEYADRCEILRKHFRNPAITTDVIVGFPAETDADFETTREFLEKVHFYEMHVFPYSRRAGTRADRMPDQVPETVKKERSAVLLKLEKKMSGEYRSSFAGTEQEILLEEPVTINDEVYMTGYTKEYVKAAIRLDGRDPKALKNTFVSGILGDFLTEEILILNEK
;
A
#
# COMPACT_ATOMS: atom_id res chain seq x y z
N MET A 1 -27.48 -16.51 -12.11
CA MET A 1 -26.15 -15.91 -12.05
C MET A 1 -25.66 -16.11 -10.61
N ARG A 2 -24.43 -16.61 -10.39
CA ARG A 2 -23.90 -16.77 -9.04
C ARG A 2 -23.41 -15.44 -8.51
N LYS A 3 -23.58 -15.21 -7.21
CA LYS A 3 -23.09 -14.02 -6.52
C LYS A 3 -21.72 -14.27 -5.91
N ALA A 4 -20.81 -13.33 -6.08
CA ALA A 4 -19.49 -13.35 -5.45
C ALA A 4 -19.26 -12.08 -4.64
N ALA A 5 -18.66 -12.23 -3.46
CA ALA A 5 -18.26 -11.12 -2.60
C ALA A 5 -16.78 -11.24 -2.24
N LEU A 6 -16.05 -10.15 -2.37
CA LEU A 6 -14.63 -10.12 -2.08
C LEU A 6 -14.34 -9.27 -0.83
N HIS A 7 -13.26 -9.60 -0.13
CA HIS A 7 -12.78 -8.82 1.00
C HIS A 7 -11.26 -8.72 0.98
N ASN A 8 -10.77 -7.48 0.96
CA ASN A 8 -9.34 -7.21 0.98
C ASN A 8 -8.83 -6.98 2.41
N LEU A 9 -7.73 -7.64 2.74
CA LEU A 9 -6.95 -7.38 3.95
C LEU A 9 -5.51 -7.07 3.56
N GLY A 10 -4.93 -6.01 4.14
CA GLY A 10 -3.50 -5.74 4.02
C GLY A 10 -3.14 -4.51 3.19
N CYS A 11 -2.20 -4.66 2.26
CA CYS A 11 -1.53 -3.57 1.58
C CYS A 11 -2.14 -3.22 0.21
N LYS A 12 -1.64 -2.15 -0.42
CA LYS A 12 -2.03 -1.70 -1.77
C LYS A 12 -1.85 -2.79 -2.83
N VAL A 13 -0.83 -3.68 -2.67
CA VAL A 13 -0.64 -4.84 -3.55
C VAL A 13 -1.82 -5.82 -3.44
N ASN A 14 -2.27 -6.11 -2.20
CA ASN A 14 -3.46 -6.93 -2.00
C ASN A 14 -4.73 -6.26 -2.56
N ALA A 15 -4.85 -4.94 -2.44
CA ALA A 15 -5.98 -4.20 -3.00
C ALA A 15 -6.04 -4.39 -4.53
N TYR A 16 -4.94 -4.12 -5.23
CA TYR A 16 -4.83 -4.39 -6.67
C TYR A 16 -5.20 -5.83 -7.03
N GLU A 17 -4.64 -6.81 -6.32
CA GLU A 17 -4.91 -8.23 -6.58
C GLU A 17 -6.38 -8.60 -6.32
N THR A 18 -7.04 -7.95 -5.36
CA THR A 18 -8.47 -8.17 -5.09
C THR A 18 -9.34 -7.64 -6.21
N GLU A 19 -9.06 -6.43 -6.70
CA GLU A 19 -9.76 -5.85 -7.85
C GLU A 19 -9.56 -6.67 -9.12
N ALA A 20 -8.35 -7.18 -9.36
CA ALA A 20 -8.10 -8.07 -10.49
C ALA A 20 -8.91 -9.38 -10.38
N MET A 21 -9.00 -9.99 -9.18
CA MET A 21 -9.84 -11.17 -8.94
C MET A 21 -11.33 -10.87 -9.14
N GLU A 22 -11.79 -9.68 -8.75
CA GLU A 22 -13.15 -9.23 -8.95
C GLU A 22 -13.49 -9.18 -10.45
N GLN A 23 -12.63 -8.58 -11.27
CA GLN A 23 -12.83 -8.52 -12.72
C GLN A 23 -12.76 -9.89 -13.39
N LEU A 24 -11.94 -10.81 -12.90
CA LEU A 24 -11.93 -12.20 -13.37
C LEU A 24 -13.29 -12.87 -13.12
N LEU A 25 -13.89 -12.63 -11.95
CA LEU A 25 -15.21 -13.17 -11.62
C LEU A 25 -16.32 -12.51 -12.43
N GLU A 26 -16.30 -11.19 -12.62
CA GLU A 26 -17.25 -10.48 -13.51
C GLU A 26 -17.19 -11.04 -14.94
N ALA A 27 -15.98 -11.20 -15.49
CA ALA A 27 -15.78 -11.76 -16.83
C ALA A 27 -16.28 -13.22 -16.95
N ALA A 28 -16.24 -13.99 -15.85
CA ALA A 28 -16.79 -15.35 -15.77
C ALA A 28 -18.30 -15.38 -15.49
N GLY A 29 -18.99 -14.23 -15.46
CA GLY A 29 -20.43 -14.12 -15.31
C GLY A 29 -20.94 -14.17 -13.86
N TYR A 30 -20.09 -13.88 -12.86
CA TYR A 30 -20.54 -13.69 -11.49
C TYR A 30 -21.09 -12.26 -11.30
N GLU A 31 -22.11 -12.13 -10.46
CA GLU A 31 -22.59 -10.85 -9.95
C GLU A 31 -21.75 -10.49 -8.71
N ILE A 32 -21.02 -9.37 -8.76
CA ILE A 32 -20.27 -8.89 -7.60
C ILE A 32 -21.22 -8.16 -6.67
N VAL A 33 -21.22 -8.57 -5.40
CA VAL A 33 -22.06 -7.99 -4.35
C VAL A 33 -21.24 -7.59 -3.14
N SER A 34 -21.82 -6.75 -2.28
CA SER A 34 -21.18 -6.37 -1.03
C SER A 34 -20.87 -7.59 -0.16
N PHE A 35 -19.72 -7.56 0.54
CA PHE A 35 -19.37 -8.61 1.50
C PHE A 35 -20.42 -8.79 2.62
N GLU A 36 -21.25 -7.79 2.85
CA GLU A 36 -22.34 -7.86 3.83
C GLU A 36 -23.57 -8.62 3.31
N GLU A 37 -23.70 -8.82 2.01
CA GLU A 37 -24.77 -9.59 1.40
C GLU A 37 -24.51 -11.10 1.43
N LYS A 38 -25.57 -11.88 1.19
CA LYS A 38 -25.45 -13.34 1.02
C LYS A 38 -24.95 -13.62 -0.39
N ALA A 39 -23.76 -14.27 -0.51
CA ALA A 39 -23.16 -14.65 -1.77
C ALA A 39 -22.96 -16.18 -1.86
N ASP A 40 -22.78 -16.69 -3.09
CA ASP A 40 -22.47 -18.10 -3.37
C ASP A 40 -20.97 -18.38 -3.23
N VAL A 41 -20.15 -17.34 -3.42
CA VAL A 41 -18.69 -17.37 -3.32
C VAL A 41 -18.21 -16.19 -2.47
N TYR A 42 -17.35 -16.44 -1.51
CA TYR A 42 -16.62 -15.40 -0.79
C TYR A 42 -15.12 -15.57 -1.00
N VAL A 43 -14.45 -14.53 -1.46
CA VAL A 43 -12.99 -14.50 -1.64
C VAL A 43 -12.37 -13.55 -0.64
N ILE A 44 -11.53 -14.06 0.25
CA ILE A 44 -10.82 -13.26 1.24
C ILE A 44 -9.33 -13.20 0.85
N ASN A 45 -8.88 -12.04 0.36
CA ASN A 45 -7.47 -11.80 0.10
C ASN A 45 -6.76 -11.44 1.41
N THR A 46 -6.05 -12.40 1.95
CA THR A 46 -5.54 -12.42 3.32
C THR A 46 -4.20 -11.69 3.46
N CYS A 47 -3.96 -11.16 4.65
CA CYS A 47 -2.69 -10.55 5.04
C CYS A 47 -2.01 -11.35 6.16
N SER A 48 -0.67 -11.30 6.19
CA SER A 48 0.16 -12.03 7.15
C SER A 48 1.35 -11.21 7.69
N VAL A 49 1.30 -9.87 7.57
CA VAL A 49 2.40 -8.99 8.01
C VAL A 49 2.51 -8.94 9.54
N THR A 50 1.39 -9.07 10.27
CA THR A 50 1.34 -9.09 11.74
C THR A 50 0.47 -10.23 12.25
N ASN A 51 0.63 -10.61 13.53
CA ASN A 51 -0.27 -11.58 14.18
C ASN A 51 -1.73 -11.10 14.22
N VAL A 52 -1.95 -9.79 14.31
CA VAL A 52 -3.28 -9.19 14.24
C VAL A 52 -3.89 -9.39 12.86
N ALA A 53 -3.09 -9.23 11.80
CA ALA A 53 -3.53 -9.48 10.43
C ALA A 53 -3.93 -10.95 10.21
N ASP A 54 -3.16 -11.91 10.73
CA ASP A 54 -3.52 -13.33 10.71
C ASP A 54 -4.85 -13.61 11.41
N LYS A 55 -5.04 -13.00 12.60
CA LYS A 55 -6.29 -13.14 13.35
C LYS A 55 -7.48 -12.58 12.57
N LYS A 56 -7.33 -11.39 11.99
CA LYS A 56 -8.36 -10.78 11.14
C LYS A 56 -8.67 -11.63 9.91
N SER A 57 -7.63 -12.19 9.25
CA SER A 57 -7.79 -13.07 8.11
C SER A 57 -8.69 -14.28 8.46
N ARG A 58 -8.38 -14.99 9.54
CA ARG A 58 -9.22 -16.10 10.01
C ARG A 58 -10.65 -15.65 10.38
N GLN A 59 -10.78 -14.54 11.10
CA GLN A 59 -12.10 -14.01 11.46
C GLN A 59 -12.97 -13.73 10.22
N MET A 60 -12.39 -13.19 9.14
CA MET A 60 -13.15 -12.91 7.93
C MET A 60 -13.53 -14.17 7.16
N LEU A 61 -12.67 -15.19 7.12
CA LEU A 61 -13.00 -16.51 6.56
C LEU A 61 -14.18 -17.15 7.31
N HIS A 62 -14.12 -17.22 8.65
CA HIS A 62 -15.21 -17.75 9.48
C HIS A 62 -16.49 -16.91 9.36
N ARG A 63 -16.37 -15.56 9.25
CA ARG A 63 -17.52 -14.68 9.04
C ARG A 63 -18.22 -14.95 7.70
N ALA A 64 -17.44 -15.17 6.64
CA ALA A 64 -17.98 -15.55 5.33
C ALA A 64 -18.79 -16.85 5.40
N LYS A 65 -18.23 -17.90 6.00
CA LYS A 65 -18.91 -19.20 6.17
C LYS A 65 -20.16 -19.10 7.05
N ALA A 66 -20.13 -18.26 8.08
CA ALA A 66 -21.30 -18.01 8.93
C ALA A 66 -22.43 -17.26 8.22
N LYS A 67 -22.11 -16.36 7.27
CA LYS A 67 -23.11 -15.63 6.46
C LYS A 67 -23.88 -16.56 5.51
N ASN A 68 -23.18 -17.50 4.91
CA ASN A 68 -23.78 -18.53 4.07
C ASN A 68 -23.00 -19.85 4.22
N PRO A 69 -23.52 -20.80 5.01
CA PRO A 69 -22.86 -22.09 5.21
C PRO A 69 -22.66 -22.91 3.92
N ASP A 70 -23.49 -22.67 2.90
CA ASP A 70 -23.45 -23.35 1.60
C ASP A 70 -22.48 -22.66 0.62
N ALA A 71 -21.98 -21.47 0.95
CA ALA A 71 -21.06 -20.74 0.07
C ALA A 71 -19.69 -21.41 -0.01
N VAL A 72 -19.05 -21.23 -1.16
CA VAL A 72 -17.63 -21.54 -1.37
C VAL A 72 -16.78 -20.41 -0.78
N VAL A 73 -16.01 -20.71 0.24
CA VAL A 73 -15.09 -19.73 0.86
C VAL A 73 -13.67 -19.97 0.36
N VAL A 74 -13.15 -18.98 -0.33
CA VAL A 74 -11.81 -18.99 -0.93
C VAL A 74 -10.86 -18.14 -0.06
N ALA A 75 -9.82 -18.77 0.48
CA ALA A 75 -8.70 -18.08 1.10
C ALA A 75 -7.63 -17.79 0.05
N ALA A 76 -7.23 -16.52 -0.14
CA ALA A 76 -6.15 -16.12 -1.03
C ALA A 76 -5.10 -15.28 -0.29
N GLY A 77 -3.90 -15.14 -0.84
CA GLY A 77 -2.92 -14.15 -0.38
C GLY A 77 -1.88 -14.64 0.62
N CYS A 78 -1.30 -13.70 1.40
CA CYS A 78 -0.09 -13.94 2.18
C CYS A 78 -0.29 -14.92 3.34
N TYR A 79 -1.45 -14.93 3.99
CA TYR A 79 -1.72 -15.86 5.08
C TYR A 79 -1.81 -17.30 4.58
N VAL A 80 -2.35 -17.51 3.37
CA VAL A 80 -2.33 -18.82 2.70
C VAL A 80 -0.89 -19.32 2.56
N GLN A 81 -0.02 -18.51 2.02
CA GLN A 81 1.38 -18.89 1.80
C GLN A 81 2.14 -19.17 3.11
N ALA A 82 1.77 -18.49 4.21
CA ALA A 82 2.41 -18.63 5.51
C ALA A 82 1.88 -19.80 6.34
N ALA A 83 0.64 -20.25 6.10
CA ALA A 83 -0.08 -21.16 7.00
C ALA A 83 -1.05 -22.09 6.25
N ALA A 84 -0.67 -22.59 5.07
CA ALA A 84 -1.49 -23.46 4.23
C ALA A 84 -2.02 -24.69 4.98
N ASP A 85 -1.17 -25.35 5.78
CA ASP A 85 -1.59 -26.56 6.54
C ASP A 85 -2.74 -26.27 7.49
N LYS A 86 -2.69 -25.12 8.19
CA LYS A 86 -3.78 -24.71 9.09
C LYS A 86 -5.08 -24.43 8.36
N LEU A 87 -4.99 -23.91 7.12
CA LEU A 87 -6.16 -23.60 6.32
C LEU A 87 -6.77 -24.85 5.69
N ARG A 88 -5.97 -25.88 5.39
CA ARG A 88 -6.47 -27.20 4.92
C ARG A 88 -7.33 -27.90 5.97
N GLU A 89 -7.03 -27.67 7.25
CA GLU A 89 -7.77 -28.23 8.38
C GLU A 89 -8.94 -27.35 8.83
N ASP A 90 -9.06 -26.11 8.32
CA ASP A 90 -10.10 -25.16 8.72
C ASP A 90 -11.41 -25.43 7.96
N ALA A 91 -12.42 -25.91 8.65
CA ALA A 91 -13.73 -26.24 8.08
C ALA A 91 -14.47 -25.02 7.46
N ALA A 92 -14.03 -23.79 7.72
CA ALA A 92 -14.58 -22.59 7.11
C ALA A 92 -13.98 -22.28 5.73
N VAL A 93 -12.95 -23.04 5.29
CA VAL A 93 -12.22 -22.79 4.03
C VAL A 93 -12.46 -23.95 3.07
N ASP A 94 -12.96 -23.65 1.89
CA ASP A 94 -13.22 -24.63 0.85
C ASP A 94 -12.13 -24.67 -0.21
N LEU A 95 -11.59 -23.50 -0.60
CA LEU A 95 -10.52 -23.35 -1.60
C LEU A 95 -9.38 -22.49 -1.09
N ILE A 96 -8.16 -22.80 -1.53
CA ILE A 96 -6.92 -22.15 -1.10
C ILE A 96 -6.11 -21.71 -2.32
N ILE A 97 -5.79 -20.39 -2.40
CA ILE A 97 -5.02 -19.80 -3.50
C ILE A 97 -3.80 -19.08 -2.95
N GLY A 98 -2.61 -19.56 -3.27
CA GLY A 98 -1.35 -18.92 -2.90
C GLY A 98 -1.09 -17.60 -3.64
N ASN A 99 -0.05 -16.87 -3.21
CA ASN A 99 0.46 -15.74 -3.97
C ASN A 99 1.00 -16.22 -5.33
N ASN A 100 0.90 -15.37 -6.35
CA ASN A 100 1.27 -15.67 -7.75
C ASN A 100 0.43 -16.79 -8.41
N ARG A 101 -0.81 -17.03 -7.88
CA ARG A 101 -1.75 -18.03 -8.42
C ARG A 101 -3.22 -17.53 -8.41
N LYS A 102 -3.43 -16.22 -8.27
CA LYS A 102 -4.78 -15.65 -8.19
C LYS A 102 -5.54 -15.71 -9.52
N ALA A 103 -4.81 -15.78 -10.64
CA ALA A 103 -5.37 -16.06 -11.96
C ALA A 103 -6.09 -17.42 -12.04
N ASP A 104 -5.77 -18.37 -11.14
CA ASP A 104 -6.42 -19.67 -11.07
C ASP A 104 -7.79 -19.66 -10.37
N LEU A 105 -8.27 -18.50 -9.89
CA LEU A 105 -9.51 -18.38 -9.11
C LEU A 105 -10.71 -18.97 -9.86
N VAL A 106 -10.96 -18.53 -11.09
CA VAL A 106 -12.11 -19.01 -11.89
C VAL A 106 -11.95 -20.49 -12.24
N PRO A 107 -10.82 -20.98 -12.77
CA PRO A 107 -10.59 -22.41 -13.00
C PRO A 107 -10.82 -23.31 -11.77
N LEU A 108 -10.44 -22.84 -10.57
CA LEU A 108 -10.66 -23.59 -9.33
C LEU A 108 -12.13 -23.62 -8.93
N LEU A 109 -12.84 -22.50 -9.06
CA LEU A 109 -14.29 -22.45 -8.81
C LEU A 109 -15.07 -23.35 -9.78
N ASP A 110 -14.70 -23.35 -11.06
CA ASP A 110 -15.31 -24.23 -12.07
C ASP A 110 -15.07 -25.70 -11.74
N ALA A 111 -13.86 -26.05 -11.31
CA ALA A 111 -13.52 -27.40 -10.87
C ALA A 111 -14.34 -27.82 -9.63
N TRP A 112 -14.47 -26.92 -8.65
CA TRP A 112 -15.28 -27.14 -7.46
C TRP A 112 -16.76 -27.41 -7.79
N PHE A 113 -17.38 -26.54 -8.59
CA PHE A 113 -18.78 -26.70 -8.98
C PHE A 113 -19.03 -27.89 -9.91
N ALA A 114 -17.99 -28.39 -10.60
CA ALA A 114 -18.03 -29.62 -11.36
C ALA A 114 -17.81 -30.90 -10.49
N GLY A 115 -17.67 -30.75 -9.16
CA GLY A 115 -17.48 -31.87 -8.24
C GLY A 115 -16.06 -32.49 -8.30
N LYS A 116 -15.05 -31.76 -8.79
CA LYS A 116 -13.66 -32.24 -8.77
C LYS A 116 -13.02 -32.01 -7.40
N GLU A 117 -12.10 -32.90 -7.05
CA GLU A 117 -11.42 -32.86 -5.72
C GLU A 117 -10.28 -31.85 -5.62
N ILE A 118 -10.06 -30.97 -6.60
CA ILE A 118 -9.01 -29.95 -6.60
C ILE A 118 -9.44 -28.81 -5.69
N ARG A 119 -8.73 -28.59 -4.58
CA ARG A 119 -9.07 -27.58 -3.56
C ARG A 119 -8.01 -26.48 -3.41
N GLU A 120 -6.88 -26.59 -4.07
CA GLU A 120 -5.80 -25.61 -3.87
C GLU A 120 -4.99 -25.34 -5.15
N SER A 121 -4.46 -24.13 -5.22
CA SER A 121 -3.41 -23.70 -6.12
C SER A 121 -2.37 -22.90 -5.35
N ILE A 122 -1.27 -23.56 -5.00
CA ILE A 122 -0.15 -22.96 -4.24
C ILE A 122 1.14 -23.29 -5.00
N THR A 123 2.01 -22.30 -5.15
CA THR A 123 3.33 -22.45 -5.76
C THR A 123 4.41 -22.19 -4.72
N ASP A 124 5.51 -22.95 -4.79
CA ASP A 124 6.74 -22.58 -4.08
C ASP A 124 7.34 -21.33 -4.73
N LEU A 125 7.30 -20.24 -4.00
CA LEU A 125 7.77 -18.94 -4.46
C LEU A 125 9.28 -18.73 -4.30
N ALA A 126 9.99 -19.63 -3.62
CA ALA A 126 11.43 -19.52 -3.42
C ALA A 126 12.21 -19.64 -4.75
N GLY A 127 11.70 -20.46 -5.68
CA GLY A 127 12.28 -20.70 -7.00
C GLY A 127 11.53 -20.07 -8.17
N SER A 128 10.41 -19.39 -7.94
CA SER A 128 9.60 -18.78 -9.00
C SER A 128 10.14 -17.40 -9.39
N ASN A 129 10.42 -17.21 -10.67
CA ASN A 129 10.84 -15.94 -11.27
C ASN A 129 9.74 -15.32 -12.16
N GLU A 130 8.60 -15.98 -12.33
CA GLU A 130 7.52 -15.48 -13.16
C GLU A 130 6.65 -14.50 -12.40
N TYR A 131 6.37 -13.35 -13.03
CA TYR A 131 5.39 -12.38 -12.55
C TYR A 131 3.99 -12.86 -12.94
N GLU A 132 3.06 -12.90 -11.99
CA GLU A 132 1.67 -13.26 -12.26
C GLU A 132 0.97 -12.19 -13.10
N LYS A 133 0.46 -12.57 -14.26
CA LYS A 133 -0.26 -11.66 -15.15
C LYS A 133 -1.68 -11.46 -14.64
N LEU A 134 -1.86 -10.40 -13.89
CA LEU A 134 -3.16 -9.85 -13.51
C LEU A 134 -3.27 -8.46 -14.11
N HIS A 135 -4.46 -8.11 -14.62
CA HIS A 135 -4.75 -6.80 -15.19
C HIS A 135 -6.02 -6.25 -14.57
N ILE A 136 -6.09 -4.94 -14.45
CA ILE A 136 -7.30 -4.22 -14.09
C ILE A 136 -7.66 -3.26 -15.24
N ASN A 137 -8.91 -3.28 -15.66
CA ASN A 137 -9.42 -2.38 -16.69
C ASN A 137 -10.19 -1.19 -16.09
N LYS A 138 -10.63 -1.32 -14.83
CA LYS A 138 -11.35 -0.27 -14.09
C LYS A 138 -11.09 -0.50 -12.59
N GLN A 139 -11.22 0.56 -11.79
CA GLN A 139 -11.27 0.45 -10.33
C GLN A 139 -12.62 0.98 -9.84
N ALA A 140 -13.38 0.15 -9.12
CA ALA A 140 -14.76 0.43 -8.81
C ALA A 140 -14.96 1.59 -7.80
N GLU A 141 -14.03 1.77 -6.86
CA GLU A 141 -14.24 2.64 -5.70
C GLU A 141 -13.26 3.81 -5.58
N HIS A 142 -12.15 3.81 -6.33
CA HIS A 142 -11.07 4.78 -6.14
C HIS A 142 -11.01 5.82 -7.26
N THR A 143 -10.64 7.06 -6.91
CA THR A 143 -10.31 8.12 -7.87
C THR A 143 -8.89 7.94 -8.42
N ARG A 144 -8.02 7.28 -7.65
CA ARG A 144 -6.63 6.96 -8.02
C ARG A 144 -6.50 5.48 -8.33
N ALA A 145 -5.85 5.14 -9.44
CA ALA A 145 -5.62 3.75 -9.82
C ALA A 145 -4.31 3.22 -9.21
N PHE A 146 -4.39 2.11 -8.47
CA PHE A 146 -3.21 1.39 -8.01
C PHE A 146 -2.69 0.48 -9.11
N ILE A 147 -1.40 0.57 -9.42
CA ILE A 147 -0.75 -0.23 -10.45
C ILE A 147 0.34 -1.09 -9.81
N LYS A 148 0.12 -2.39 -9.75
CA LYS A 148 1.12 -3.33 -9.24
C LYS A 148 2.18 -3.58 -10.31
N VAL A 149 3.40 -3.06 -10.08
CA VAL A 149 4.52 -3.18 -11.04
C VAL A 149 5.60 -4.17 -10.57
N GLN A 150 5.59 -4.55 -9.27
CA GLN A 150 6.63 -5.38 -8.68
C GLN A 150 6.05 -6.27 -7.57
N ASP A 151 6.58 -7.47 -7.39
CA ASP A 151 6.25 -8.39 -6.30
C ASP A 151 7.51 -9.07 -5.74
N GLY A 152 7.40 -9.61 -4.51
CA GLY A 152 8.50 -10.24 -3.81
C GLY A 152 9.57 -9.26 -3.31
N CYS A 153 10.52 -9.75 -2.48
CA CYS A 153 11.55 -8.92 -1.87
C CYS A 153 12.80 -9.75 -1.51
N ASN A 154 13.99 -9.20 -1.77
CA ASN A 154 15.27 -9.82 -1.48
C ASN A 154 15.99 -9.23 -0.24
N GLN A 155 15.35 -8.32 0.53
CA GLN A 155 16.01 -7.61 1.63
C GLN A 155 16.17 -8.48 2.90
N PHE A 156 15.26 -9.42 3.15
CA PHE A 156 15.31 -10.30 4.32
C PHE A 156 15.49 -9.55 5.65
N CYS A 157 14.80 -8.41 5.82
CA CYS A 157 14.75 -7.72 7.12
C CYS A 157 14.37 -8.72 8.21
N SER A 158 15.01 -8.63 9.38
CA SER A 158 14.93 -9.68 10.41
C SER A 158 13.52 -9.92 10.96
N TYR A 159 12.62 -8.95 10.85
CA TYR A 159 11.22 -8.99 11.30
C TYR A 159 10.23 -9.40 10.19
N CYS A 160 10.67 -9.45 8.93
CA CYS A 160 9.76 -9.48 7.79
C CYS A 160 9.50 -10.89 7.28
N ILE A 161 8.21 -11.23 7.14
CA ILE A 161 7.77 -12.51 6.59
C ILE A 161 7.64 -12.49 5.06
N ILE A 162 7.65 -11.33 4.44
CA ILE A 162 7.36 -11.13 3.01
C ILE A 162 8.23 -11.98 2.08
N PRO A 163 9.57 -12.07 2.26
CA PRO A 163 10.39 -12.91 1.38
C PRO A 163 9.96 -14.39 1.36
N TYR A 164 9.30 -14.84 2.43
CA TYR A 164 8.81 -16.23 2.56
C TYR A 164 7.39 -16.41 2.01
N THR A 165 6.59 -15.33 1.98
CA THR A 165 5.18 -15.40 1.53
C THR A 165 4.98 -14.88 0.12
N ARG A 166 5.89 -14.03 -0.38
CA ARG A 166 5.83 -13.49 -1.75
C ARG A 166 7.04 -13.83 -2.61
N GLY A 167 8.05 -14.50 -2.02
CA GLY A 167 9.23 -14.96 -2.74
C GLY A 167 10.19 -13.84 -3.14
N ARG A 168 11.01 -14.14 -4.15
CA ARG A 168 12.03 -13.23 -4.69
C ARG A 168 11.41 -12.11 -5.52
N VAL A 169 12.22 -11.09 -5.79
CA VAL A 169 11.84 -9.96 -6.66
C VAL A 169 11.42 -10.47 -8.02
N ARG A 170 10.26 -10.01 -8.45
CA ARG A 170 9.72 -10.20 -9.80
C ARG A 170 9.13 -8.86 -10.24
N SER A 171 9.57 -8.40 -11.40
CA SER A 171 9.14 -7.16 -12.01
C SER A 171 8.17 -7.42 -13.16
N ARG A 172 7.14 -6.60 -13.27
CA ARG A 172 6.22 -6.62 -14.40
C ARG A 172 6.89 -5.94 -15.60
N ARG A 173 6.71 -6.49 -16.79
CA ARG A 173 7.29 -5.89 -18.01
C ARG A 173 6.75 -4.48 -18.22
N PRO A 174 7.59 -3.51 -18.63
CA PRO A 174 7.14 -2.14 -18.85
C PRO A 174 5.99 -2.03 -19.84
N GLU A 175 6.01 -2.83 -20.90
CA GLU A 175 4.98 -2.86 -21.94
C GLU A 175 3.61 -3.22 -21.37
N ASP A 176 3.56 -4.25 -20.49
CA ASP A 176 2.32 -4.68 -19.82
C ASP A 176 1.80 -3.59 -18.85
N VAL A 177 2.69 -2.85 -18.20
CA VAL A 177 2.32 -1.73 -17.31
C VAL A 177 1.77 -0.56 -18.12
N GLU A 178 2.43 -0.20 -19.22
CA GLU A 178 1.97 0.89 -20.11
C GLU A 178 0.60 0.60 -20.72
N GLU A 179 0.37 -0.63 -21.17
CA GLU A 179 -0.93 -1.02 -21.72
C GLU A 179 -2.04 -0.82 -20.71
N GLU A 180 -1.86 -1.30 -19.47
CA GLU A 180 -2.85 -1.12 -18.42
C GLU A 180 -3.06 0.36 -18.06
N VAL A 181 -1.99 1.15 -17.96
CA VAL A 181 -2.08 2.58 -17.65
C VAL A 181 -2.80 3.35 -18.77
N LYS A 182 -2.60 2.98 -20.05
CA LYS A 182 -3.33 3.58 -21.19
C LYS A 182 -4.83 3.28 -21.11
N ILE A 183 -5.21 2.03 -20.81
CA ILE A 183 -6.61 1.65 -20.62
C ILE A 183 -7.24 2.48 -19.50
N LEU A 184 -6.55 2.61 -18.36
CA LEU A 184 -7.05 3.40 -17.23
C LEU A 184 -7.13 4.90 -17.54
N ALA A 185 -6.23 5.44 -18.35
CA ALA A 185 -6.30 6.82 -18.84
C ALA A 185 -7.52 7.04 -19.76
N GLU A 186 -7.83 6.08 -20.65
CA GLU A 186 -9.03 6.10 -21.51
C GLU A 186 -10.31 6.00 -20.68
N GLU A 187 -10.31 5.24 -19.58
CA GLU A 187 -11.42 5.19 -18.59
C GLU A 187 -11.52 6.47 -17.73
N GLY A 188 -10.60 7.43 -17.91
CA GLY A 188 -10.64 8.76 -17.30
C GLY A 188 -9.88 8.90 -15.98
N TYR A 189 -9.11 7.91 -15.55
CA TYR A 189 -8.25 8.05 -14.36
C TYR A 189 -7.16 9.08 -14.59
N LYS A 190 -7.02 10.01 -13.64
CA LYS A 190 -6.06 11.11 -13.71
C LYS A 190 -4.82 10.91 -12.86
N GLU A 191 -4.91 10.10 -11.82
CA GLU A 191 -3.80 9.77 -10.93
C GLU A 191 -3.59 8.26 -10.84
N ILE A 192 -2.32 7.84 -11.01
CA ILE A 192 -1.89 6.46 -10.76
C ILE A 192 -0.93 6.41 -9.58
N VAL A 193 -0.98 5.30 -8.84
CA VAL A 193 -0.09 5.01 -7.73
C VAL A 193 0.69 3.74 -8.04
N LEU A 194 1.96 3.87 -8.40
CA LEU A 194 2.82 2.71 -8.63
C LEU A 194 3.04 1.98 -7.31
N THR A 195 2.68 0.71 -7.28
CA THR A 195 2.74 -0.11 -6.07
C THR A 195 3.55 -1.39 -6.29
N GLY A 196 4.17 -1.84 -5.22
CA GLY A 196 4.95 -3.07 -5.19
C GLY A 196 5.33 -3.41 -3.76
N ILE A 197 5.91 -4.57 -3.57
CA ILE A 197 6.45 -5.00 -2.28
C ILE A 197 7.76 -4.27 -1.96
N HIS A 198 8.58 -4.02 -2.96
CA HIS A 198 9.83 -3.26 -2.87
C HIS A 198 10.11 -2.57 -4.20
N LEU A 199 9.42 -1.45 -4.45
CA LEU A 199 9.44 -0.73 -5.73
C LEU A 199 10.85 -0.44 -6.25
N THR A 200 11.78 -0.10 -5.36
CA THR A 200 13.17 0.22 -5.70
C THR A 200 13.97 -0.96 -6.26
N SER A 201 13.43 -2.17 -6.14
CA SER A 201 14.00 -3.36 -6.78
C SER A 201 13.39 -3.68 -8.14
N TYR A 202 12.52 -2.80 -8.67
CA TYR A 202 11.97 -2.98 -10.01
C TYR A 202 13.10 -3.02 -11.05
N GLY A 203 13.06 -4.01 -11.91
CA GLY A 203 14.02 -4.19 -13.00
C GLY A 203 15.28 -5.00 -12.66
N ILE A 204 15.60 -5.25 -11.38
CA ILE A 204 16.82 -6.02 -11.03
C ILE A 204 16.82 -7.45 -11.57
N ASP A 205 15.66 -8.00 -11.84
CA ASP A 205 15.46 -9.33 -12.43
C ASP A 205 15.50 -9.31 -13.97
N PHE A 206 15.47 -8.15 -14.61
CA PHE A 206 15.66 -7.97 -16.05
C PHE A 206 17.15 -7.96 -16.48
N LYS A 207 18.06 -8.04 -15.50
CA LYS A 207 19.50 -8.08 -15.69
C LYS A 207 20.01 -6.98 -16.63
N ASP A 208 20.65 -7.36 -17.74
CA ASP A 208 21.37 -6.44 -18.64
C ASP A 208 20.47 -5.67 -19.64
N GLU A 209 19.16 -5.65 -19.43
CA GLU A 209 18.23 -4.97 -20.35
C GLU A 209 18.19 -3.44 -20.16
N GLY A 210 18.86 -2.89 -19.14
CA GLY A 210 18.87 -1.44 -18.85
C GLY A 210 17.53 -0.89 -18.40
N ILE A 211 16.64 -1.76 -17.92
CA ILE A 211 15.30 -1.42 -17.43
C ILE A 211 15.36 -1.34 -15.91
N ASP A 212 15.07 -0.17 -15.37
CA ASP A 212 14.98 0.09 -13.94
C ASP A 212 13.70 0.88 -13.59
N PHE A 213 13.54 1.23 -12.32
CA PHE A 213 12.37 1.95 -11.85
C PHE A 213 12.24 3.35 -12.46
N LEU A 214 13.35 4.08 -12.66
CA LEU A 214 13.34 5.40 -13.29
C LEU A 214 12.93 5.31 -14.76
N THR A 215 13.42 4.31 -15.48
CA THR A 215 13.05 4.04 -16.87
C THR A 215 11.54 3.80 -17.01
N LEU A 216 10.96 2.98 -16.11
CA LEU A 216 9.51 2.77 -16.08
C LEU A 216 8.76 4.09 -15.85
N ILE A 217 9.16 4.87 -14.85
CA ILE A 217 8.52 6.16 -14.53
C ILE A 217 8.53 7.09 -15.75
N LYS A 218 9.66 7.22 -16.46
CA LYS A 218 9.79 8.05 -17.65
C LYS A 218 8.82 7.60 -18.75
N ARG A 219 8.71 6.31 -18.99
CA ARG A 219 7.76 5.76 -19.98
C ARG A 219 6.31 6.08 -19.62
N LEU A 220 5.92 5.89 -18.35
CA LEU A 220 4.56 6.18 -17.89
C LEU A 220 4.24 7.68 -17.88
N HIS A 221 5.26 8.54 -17.71
CA HIS A 221 5.09 9.97 -17.78
C HIS A 221 4.61 10.46 -19.15
N GLU A 222 4.96 9.76 -20.23
CA GLU A 222 4.58 10.11 -21.61
C GLU A 222 3.11 9.75 -21.95
N ILE A 223 2.42 9.00 -21.08
CA ILE A 223 1.04 8.58 -21.35
C ILE A 223 0.08 9.74 -21.15
N ASP A 224 -0.62 10.13 -22.20
CA ASP A 224 -1.66 11.15 -22.15
C ASP A 224 -2.86 10.70 -21.29
N GLY A 225 -3.54 11.67 -20.67
CA GLY A 225 -4.70 11.44 -19.80
C GLY A 225 -4.33 11.19 -18.33
N ILE A 226 -3.13 10.68 -18.04
CA ILE A 226 -2.59 10.65 -16.68
C ILE A 226 -1.93 11.98 -16.35
N GLU A 227 -2.36 12.61 -15.27
CA GLU A 227 -1.88 13.93 -14.83
C GLU A 227 -0.98 13.85 -13.58
N ARG A 228 -1.10 12.76 -12.81
CA ARG A 228 -0.36 12.53 -11.57
C ARG A 228 0.16 11.09 -11.46
N ILE A 229 1.44 10.98 -11.10
CA ILE A 229 2.10 9.70 -10.79
C ILE A 229 2.61 9.76 -9.37
N ARG A 230 2.14 8.87 -8.53
CA ARG A 230 2.51 8.73 -7.13
C ARG A 230 3.18 7.39 -6.89
N PHE A 231 4.03 7.32 -5.88
CA PHE A 231 4.73 6.09 -5.52
C PHE A 231 4.19 5.50 -4.23
N GLY A 232 4.21 4.18 -4.13
CA GLY A 232 4.16 3.46 -2.87
C GLY A 232 5.48 3.63 -2.09
N SER A 233 5.74 2.70 -1.17
CA SER A 233 6.93 2.78 -0.32
C SER A 233 8.22 2.59 -1.10
N LEU A 234 9.17 3.49 -0.86
CA LEU A 234 10.52 3.48 -1.41
C LEU A 234 11.55 3.11 -0.33
N GLU A 235 12.58 2.43 -0.74
CA GLU A 235 13.75 2.21 0.10
C GLU A 235 14.70 3.40 -0.06
N PRO A 236 15.27 3.96 1.04
CA PRO A 236 15.98 5.24 1.00
C PRO A 236 17.12 5.33 -0.02
N ARG A 237 17.87 4.24 -0.23
CA ARG A 237 19.04 4.22 -1.10
C ARG A 237 18.76 4.50 -2.58
N VAL A 238 17.51 4.39 -3.04
CA VAL A 238 17.16 4.77 -4.41
C VAL A 238 17.24 6.28 -4.61
N ILE A 239 17.09 7.06 -3.54
CA ILE A 239 17.14 8.52 -3.59
C ILE A 239 18.58 8.98 -3.73
N THR A 240 19.07 9.06 -4.96
CA THR A 240 20.34 9.66 -5.32
C THR A 240 20.12 11.05 -5.89
N GLU A 241 21.17 11.87 -5.96
CA GLU A 241 21.10 13.20 -6.61
C GLU A 241 20.59 13.09 -8.06
N GLU A 242 21.06 12.08 -8.79
CA GLU A 242 20.64 11.82 -10.16
C GLU A 242 19.15 11.45 -10.22
N PHE A 243 18.71 10.49 -9.41
CA PHE A 243 17.31 10.04 -9.37
C PHE A 243 16.36 11.18 -9.02
N ALA A 244 16.67 11.96 -7.97
CA ALA A 244 15.83 13.10 -7.57
C ALA A 244 15.83 14.23 -8.61
N SER A 245 16.98 14.51 -9.23
CA SER A 245 17.09 15.49 -10.31
C SER A 245 16.27 15.10 -11.54
N GLU A 246 16.31 13.84 -11.95
CA GLU A 246 15.52 13.36 -13.08
C GLU A 246 14.01 13.39 -12.76
N LEU A 247 13.61 12.93 -11.58
CA LEU A 247 12.20 12.98 -11.18
C LEU A 247 11.64 14.39 -11.10
N SER A 248 12.42 15.35 -10.62
CA SER A 248 11.98 16.75 -10.48
C SER A 248 11.69 17.45 -11.83
N ARG A 249 12.19 16.89 -12.93
CA ARG A 249 11.91 17.36 -14.29
C ARG A 249 10.63 16.79 -14.88
N LEU A 250 9.99 15.85 -14.21
CA LEU A 250 8.78 15.17 -14.66
C LEU A 250 7.55 15.77 -13.96
N PRO A 251 6.80 16.68 -14.62
CA PRO A 251 5.73 17.45 -13.95
C PRO A 251 4.55 16.62 -13.42
N LYS A 252 4.35 15.40 -13.91
CA LYS A 252 3.30 14.50 -13.39
C LYS A 252 3.67 13.86 -12.05
N ILE A 253 4.93 13.90 -11.63
CA ILE A 253 5.37 13.32 -10.38
C ILE A 253 4.81 14.10 -9.20
N CYS A 254 4.18 13.38 -8.28
CA CYS A 254 3.73 13.94 -7.01
C CYS A 254 4.91 14.01 -6.03
N PRO A 255 5.24 15.19 -5.46
CA PRO A 255 6.31 15.32 -4.48
C PRO A 255 5.89 14.80 -3.11
N HIS A 256 5.49 13.53 -3.06
CA HIS A 256 5.12 12.76 -1.89
C HIS A 256 5.92 11.45 -1.88
N PHE A 257 6.81 11.30 -0.91
CA PHE A 257 7.76 10.19 -0.85
C PHE A 257 7.64 9.46 0.50
N HIS A 258 7.13 8.24 0.43
CA HIS A 258 7.15 7.36 1.59
C HIS A 258 8.47 6.59 1.63
N LEU A 259 9.38 6.99 2.53
CA LEU A 259 10.69 6.37 2.70
C LEU A 259 10.67 5.49 3.96
N SER A 260 10.83 4.17 3.81
CA SER A 260 10.76 3.22 4.93
C SER A 260 12.00 3.29 5.83
N LEU A 261 11.93 4.05 6.94
CA LEU A 261 13.01 4.20 7.93
C LEU A 261 13.11 3.00 8.87
N GLN A 262 12.02 2.66 9.53
CA GLN A 262 11.83 1.61 10.54
C GLN A 262 12.37 1.96 11.94
N SER A 263 13.54 2.59 12.10
CA SER A 263 14.09 3.08 13.36
C SER A 263 15.08 4.24 13.12
N GLY A 264 15.12 5.20 14.02
CA GLY A 264 16.11 6.28 14.04
C GLY A 264 17.36 5.97 14.88
N CYS A 265 17.64 4.70 15.16
CA CYS A 265 18.82 4.25 15.89
C CYS A 265 19.59 3.21 15.06
N ASP A 266 20.87 3.46 14.76
CA ASP A 266 21.70 2.62 13.90
C ASP A 266 21.86 1.19 14.43
N ASP A 267 21.99 1.01 15.74
CA ASP A 267 22.10 -0.30 16.36
C ASP A 267 20.80 -1.10 16.17
N THR A 268 19.65 -0.45 16.25
CA THR A 268 18.36 -1.07 15.97
C THR A 268 18.21 -1.39 14.48
N LEU A 269 18.59 -0.49 13.57
CA LEU A 269 18.60 -0.73 12.13
C LEU A 269 19.48 -1.94 11.76
N LYS A 270 20.64 -2.07 12.36
CA LYS A 270 21.55 -3.21 12.19
C LYS A 270 20.91 -4.52 12.65
N ARG A 271 20.26 -4.54 13.83
CA ARG A 271 19.49 -5.69 14.31
C ARG A 271 18.32 -6.04 13.38
N MET A 272 17.68 -5.03 12.80
CA MET A 272 16.60 -5.18 11.80
C MET A 272 17.10 -5.70 10.44
N ASN A 273 18.42 -5.81 10.23
CA ASN A 273 19.05 -6.13 8.94
C ASN A 273 18.73 -5.07 7.87
N ARG A 274 18.74 -3.79 8.26
CA ARG A 274 18.67 -2.66 7.32
C ARG A 274 20.07 -2.31 6.82
N HIS A 275 20.17 -1.86 5.58
CA HIS A 275 21.44 -1.66 4.87
C HIS A 275 21.73 -0.18 4.63
N TYR A 276 21.33 0.69 5.57
CA TYR A 276 21.61 2.12 5.61
C TYR A 276 21.71 2.58 7.08
N THR A 277 22.36 3.70 7.30
CA THR A 277 22.45 4.40 8.59
C THR A 277 21.42 5.53 8.69
N CYS A 278 21.22 6.06 9.89
CA CYS A 278 20.40 7.25 10.12
C CYS A 278 20.93 8.47 9.37
N GLU A 279 22.27 8.63 9.32
CA GLU A 279 22.92 9.71 8.57
C GLU A 279 22.61 9.61 7.07
N GLU A 280 22.84 8.44 6.45
CA GLU A 280 22.50 8.20 5.05
C GLU A 280 21.02 8.45 4.76
N TYR A 281 20.12 8.05 5.69
CA TYR A 281 18.69 8.31 5.53
C TYR A 281 18.37 9.81 5.56
N ALA A 282 18.94 10.56 6.50
CA ALA A 282 18.75 12.01 6.58
C ALA A 282 19.25 12.70 5.30
N ASP A 283 20.41 12.30 4.77
CA ASP A 283 20.93 12.80 3.50
C ASP A 283 19.95 12.58 2.34
N ARG A 284 19.25 11.41 2.30
CA ARG A 284 18.24 11.15 1.27
C ARG A 284 17.04 12.09 1.38
N CYS A 285 16.63 12.42 2.61
CA CYS A 285 15.59 13.43 2.83
C CYS A 285 16.03 14.82 2.35
N GLU A 286 17.28 15.21 2.62
CA GLU A 286 17.82 16.50 2.17
C GLU A 286 17.96 16.58 0.64
N ILE A 287 18.34 15.47 -0.03
CA ILE A 287 18.35 15.41 -1.49
C ILE A 287 16.93 15.68 -2.04
N LEU A 288 15.89 15.08 -1.47
CA LEU A 288 14.52 15.36 -1.91
C LEU A 288 14.12 16.82 -1.67
N ARG A 289 14.45 17.39 -0.52
CA ARG A 289 14.17 18.80 -0.19
C ARG A 289 14.90 19.79 -1.09
N LYS A 290 16.07 19.41 -1.59
CA LYS A 290 16.85 20.20 -2.55
C LYS A 290 16.18 20.25 -3.95
N HIS A 291 15.62 19.12 -4.40
CA HIS A 291 15.09 18.99 -5.76
C HIS A 291 13.58 19.28 -5.86
N PHE A 292 12.84 19.14 -4.78
CA PHE A 292 11.40 19.39 -4.73
C PHE A 292 11.05 20.49 -3.75
N ARG A 293 10.12 21.35 -4.11
CA ARG A 293 9.61 22.38 -3.21
C ARG A 293 8.70 21.76 -2.17
N ASN A 294 9.10 21.83 -0.90
CA ASN A 294 8.32 21.32 0.25
C ASN A 294 7.76 19.89 0.03
N PRO A 295 8.61 18.88 -0.26
CA PRO A 295 8.12 17.54 -0.52
C PRO A 295 7.53 16.92 0.76
N ALA A 296 6.43 16.19 0.61
CA ALA A 296 5.88 15.38 1.68
C ALA A 296 6.74 14.13 1.89
N ILE A 297 7.48 14.07 2.97
CA ILE A 297 8.27 12.89 3.34
C ILE A 297 7.54 12.16 4.46
N THR A 298 7.14 10.92 4.21
CA THR A 298 6.44 10.07 5.18
C THR A 298 7.23 8.80 5.44
N THR A 299 6.97 8.12 6.56
CA THR A 299 7.75 6.94 6.93
C THR A 299 6.98 5.96 7.80
N ASP A 300 7.52 4.74 7.92
CA ASP A 300 7.15 3.74 8.92
C ASP A 300 8.18 3.69 10.05
N VAL A 301 7.72 3.54 11.29
CA VAL A 301 8.57 3.38 12.48
C VAL A 301 8.07 2.22 13.32
N ILE A 302 8.98 1.30 13.68
CA ILE A 302 8.70 0.17 14.56
C ILE A 302 9.29 0.47 15.93
N VAL A 303 8.48 0.45 16.97
CA VAL A 303 8.90 0.61 18.37
C VAL A 303 8.91 -0.72 19.10
N GLY A 304 9.83 -0.86 20.07
CA GLY A 304 9.94 -2.06 20.90
C GLY A 304 10.47 -3.27 20.12
N PHE A 305 11.37 -3.04 19.19
CA PHE A 305 12.13 -4.11 18.53
C PHE A 305 12.98 -4.87 19.56
N PRO A 306 13.26 -6.20 19.39
CA PRO A 306 14.09 -6.94 20.34
C PRO A 306 15.38 -6.23 20.70
N ALA A 307 15.70 -6.15 22.00
CA ALA A 307 16.82 -5.45 22.60
C ALA A 307 16.85 -3.91 22.37
N GLU A 308 15.75 -3.28 21.98
CA GLU A 308 15.64 -1.81 21.95
C GLU A 308 15.59 -1.28 23.38
N THR A 309 16.64 -0.53 23.78
CA THR A 309 16.73 0.12 25.08
C THR A 309 15.97 1.46 25.11
N ASP A 310 15.83 2.07 26.29
CA ASP A 310 15.24 3.42 26.40
C ASP A 310 16.13 4.46 25.72
N ALA A 311 17.46 4.27 25.76
CA ALA A 311 18.40 5.14 25.06
C ALA A 311 18.26 5.02 23.52
N ASP A 312 18.09 3.79 22.99
CA ASP A 312 17.83 3.58 21.55
C ASP A 312 16.53 4.24 21.11
N PHE A 313 15.49 4.14 21.94
CA PHE A 313 14.22 4.78 21.69
C PHE A 313 14.32 6.31 21.70
N GLU A 314 15.01 6.89 22.67
CA GLU A 314 15.20 8.34 22.74
C GLU A 314 16.02 8.85 21.54
N THR A 315 17.08 8.14 21.14
CA THR A 315 17.83 8.42 19.91
C THR A 315 16.91 8.41 18.69
N THR A 316 16.01 7.42 18.61
CA THR A 316 15.00 7.36 17.54
C THR A 316 14.08 8.57 17.58
N ARG A 317 13.55 8.94 18.74
CA ARG A 317 12.65 10.09 18.90
C ARG A 317 13.31 11.40 18.44
N GLU A 318 14.55 11.64 18.90
CA GLU A 318 15.33 12.83 18.51
C GLU A 318 15.61 12.88 17.01
N PHE A 319 15.96 11.73 16.41
CA PHE A 319 16.18 11.61 14.98
C PHE A 319 14.91 11.95 14.18
N LEU A 320 13.76 11.41 14.59
CA LEU A 320 12.47 11.68 13.93
C LEU A 320 12.08 13.16 14.01
N GLU A 321 12.28 13.79 15.17
CA GLU A 321 12.04 15.23 15.36
C GLU A 321 12.98 16.08 14.49
N LYS A 322 14.26 15.69 14.37
CA LYS A 322 15.26 16.37 13.51
C LYS A 322 14.91 16.27 12.03
N VAL A 323 14.52 15.08 11.53
CA VAL A 323 14.16 14.89 10.12
C VAL A 323 12.87 15.63 9.78
N HIS A 324 11.93 15.73 10.70
CA HIS A 324 10.67 16.45 10.58
C HIS A 324 9.81 15.89 9.42
N PHE A 325 9.17 14.74 9.67
CA PHE A 325 8.32 14.08 8.71
C PHE A 325 6.94 14.74 8.58
N TYR A 326 6.32 14.64 7.40
CA TYR A 326 4.91 14.97 7.23
C TYR A 326 4.01 13.99 7.99
N GLU A 327 4.18 12.69 7.76
CA GLU A 327 3.42 11.66 8.46
C GLU A 327 4.32 10.47 8.85
N MET A 328 4.00 9.83 9.96
CA MET A 328 4.67 8.62 10.42
C MET A 328 3.66 7.56 10.81
N HIS A 329 3.81 6.37 10.25
CA HIS A 329 3.05 5.20 10.69
C HIS A 329 3.84 4.49 11.79
N VAL A 330 3.36 4.57 13.01
CA VAL A 330 4.01 3.98 14.18
C VAL A 330 3.44 2.62 14.49
N PHE A 331 4.29 1.59 14.47
CA PHE A 331 3.91 0.21 14.72
C PHE A 331 4.62 -0.36 15.95
N PRO A 332 3.91 -0.93 16.94
CA PRO A 332 4.56 -1.79 17.92
C PRO A 332 5.11 -3.03 17.21
N TYR A 333 6.34 -3.42 17.52
CA TYR A 333 6.92 -4.64 16.97
C TYR A 333 6.01 -5.85 17.26
N SER A 334 5.61 -6.55 16.21
CA SER A 334 4.79 -7.75 16.28
C SER A 334 5.67 -8.98 16.01
N ARG A 335 5.84 -9.87 16.98
CA ARG A 335 6.54 -11.14 16.79
C ARG A 335 5.91 -11.91 15.66
N ARG A 336 6.73 -12.41 14.75
CA ARG A 336 6.25 -13.14 13.58
C ARG A 336 6.95 -14.47 13.47
N ALA A 337 6.21 -15.57 13.71
CA ALA A 337 6.74 -16.91 13.64
C ALA A 337 7.45 -17.17 12.29
N GLY A 338 8.64 -17.76 12.34
CA GLY A 338 9.47 -18.03 11.18
C GLY A 338 10.45 -16.92 10.81
N THR A 339 10.33 -15.72 11.39
CA THR A 339 11.30 -14.63 11.18
C THR A 339 12.50 -14.74 12.13
N ARG A 340 13.61 -14.08 11.76
CA ARG A 340 14.80 -14.03 12.63
C ARG A 340 14.52 -13.30 13.94
N ALA A 341 13.79 -12.18 13.88
CA ALA A 341 13.47 -11.37 15.05
C ALA A 341 12.56 -12.06 16.06
N ASP A 342 11.73 -13.02 15.62
CA ASP A 342 10.92 -13.84 16.54
C ASP A 342 11.77 -14.66 17.53
N ARG A 343 12.99 -15.04 17.12
CA ARG A 343 13.94 -15.85 17.91
C ARG A 343 14.96 -15.03 18.65
N MET A 344 14.99 -13.72 18.47
CA MET A 344 15.91 -12.84 19.18
C MET A 344 15.59 -12.81 20.68
N PRO A 345 16.60 -12.77 21.56
CA PRO A 345 16.39 -12.54 22.99
C PRO A 345 15.89 -11.11 23.25
N ASP A 346 15.66 -10.80 24.50
CA ASP A 346 15.35 -9.44 24.99
C ASP A 346 14.15 -8.81 24.29
N GLN A 347 13.08 -9.58 24.17
CA GLN A 347 11.80 -9.12 23.65
C GLN A 347 11.22 -8.01 24.55
N VAL A 348 10.93 -6.85 23.97
CA VAL A 348 10.39 -5.70 24.70
C VAL A 348 8.93 -5.99 25.14
N PRO A 349 8.55 -5.70 26.39
CA PRO A 349 7.19 -5.90 26.89
C PRO A 349 6.16 -5.05 26.11
N GLU A 350 4.94 -5.57 25.98
CA GLU A 350 3.85 -4.88 25.25
C GLU A 350 3.46 -3.53 25.88
N THR A 351 3.59 -3.41 27.22
CA THR A 351 3.36 -2.13 27.95
C THR A 351 4.33 -1.05 27.48
N VAL A 352 5.63 -1.38 27.39
CA VAL A 352 6.68 -0.47 26.92
C VAL A 352 6.47 -0.07 25.45
N LYS A 353 6.12 -1.03 24.59
CA LYS A 353 5.78 -0.75 23.18
C LYS A 353 4.61 0.22 23.07
N LYS A 354 3.57 0.05 23.90
CA LYS A 354 2.41 0.94 23.93
C LYS A 354 2.78 2.35 24.36
N GLU A 355 3.60 2.49 25.39
CA GLU A 355 4.09 3.78 25.88
C GLU A 355 4.94 4.50 24.82
N ARG A 356 5.91 3.79 24.21
CA ARG A 356 6.73 4.34 23.12
C ARG A 356 5.90 4.74 21.91
N SER A 357 4.91 3.92 21.52
CA SER A 357 3.97 4.27 20.43
C SER A 357 3.22 5.56 20.73
N ALA A 358 2.73 5.74 21.96
CA ALA A 358 1.97 6.94 22.34
C ALA A 358 2.83 8.22 22.26
N VAL A 359 4.12 8.13 22.64
CA VAL A 359 5.07 9.23 22.51
C VAL A 359 5.28 9.63 21.05
N LEU A 360 5.54 8.64 20.15
CA LEU A 360 5.77 8.93 18.74
C LEU A 360 4.52 9.38 18.00
N LEU A 361 3.34 8.87 18.34
CA LEU A 361 2.06 9.36 17.77
C LEU A 361 1.79 10.81 18.14
N LYS A 362 2.17 11.25 19.34
CA LYS A 362 2.08 12.65 19.71
C LYS A 362 3.07 13.52 18.91
N LEU A 363 4.28 13.04 18.69
CA LEU A 363 5.28 13.73 17.87
C LEU A 363 4.81 13.81 16.41
N GLU A 364 4.28 12.72 15.86
CA GLU A 364 3.70 12.65 14.52
C GLU A 364 2.61 13.71 14.33
N LYS A 365 1.62 13.75 15.25
CA LYS A 365 0.53 14.71 15.19
C LYS A 365 1.01 16.18 15.17
N LYS A 366 2.06 16.48 15.95
CA LYS A 366 2.69 17.82 15.97
C LYS A 366 3.31 18.14 14.61
N MET A 367 4.21 17.30 14.11
CA MET A 367 4.94 17.53 12.85
C MET A 367 4.00 17.56 11.64
N SER A 368 3.02 16.68 11.62
CA SER A 368 2.01 16.59 10.56
C SER A 368 1.13 17.87 10.50
N GLY A 369 0.75 18.40 11.66
CA GLY A 369 0.04 19.68 11.75
C GLY A 369 0.89 20.86 11.28
N GLU A 370 2.17 20.90 11.67
CA GLU A 370 3.12 21.94 11.24
C GLU A 370 3.34 21.91 9.72
N TYR A 371 3.48 20.71 9.15
CA TYR A 371 3.62 20.54 7.69
C TYR A 371 2.36 21.03 6.95
N ARG A 372 1.16 20.60 7.36
CA ARG A 372 -0.09 21.06 6.74
C ARG A 372 -0.26 22.58 6.87
N SER A 373 0.10 23.17 8.02
CA SER A 373 0.01 24.60 8.25
C SER A 373 0.88 25.40 7.26
N SER A 374 2.00 24.85 6.79
CA SER A 374 2.86 25.51 5.82
C SER A 374 2.21 25.72 4.45
N PHE A 375 1.09 25.06 4.18
CA PHE A 375 0.33 25.22 2.94
C PHE A 375 -0.75 26.30 3.03
N ALA A 376 -1.13 26.78 4.21
CA ALA A 376 -2.10 27.86 4.36
C ALA A 376 -1.61 29.12 3.63
N GLY A 377 -2.50 29.77 2.87
CA GLY A 377 -2.19 30.94 2.05
C GLY A 377 -1.46 30.61 0.73
N THR A 378 -1.18 29.35 0.41
CA THR A 378 -0.56 28.96 -0.85
C THR A 378 -1.60 28.59 -1.90
N GLU A 379 -1.28 28.84 -3.17
CA GLU A 379 -2.07 28.36 -4.30
C GLU A 379 -1.81 26.87 -4.51
N GLN A 380 -2.88 26.07 -4.54
CA GLN A 380 -2.83 24.62 -4.72
C GLN A 380 -3.91 24.13 -5.68
N GLU A 381 -3.63 22.98 -6.29
CA GLU A 381 -4.58 22.21 -7.08
C GLU A 381 -4.86 20.88 -6.39
N ILE A 382 -6.13 20.56 -6.17
CA ILE A 382 -6.55 19.28 -5.58
C ILE A 382 -7.31 18.42 -6.60
N LEU A 383 -7.09 17.12 -6.55
CA LEU A 383 -7.92 16.13 -7.24
C LEU A 383 -9.05 15.72 -6.29
N LEU A 384 -10.29 16.02 -6.68
CA LEU A 384 -11.48 15.75 -5.86
C LEU A 384 -11.85 14.26 -5.88
N GLU A 385 -12.18 13.69 -4.71
CA GLU A 385 -12.43 12.27 -4.53
C GLU A 385 -13.82 11.96 -4.00
N GLU A 386 -14.15 12.45 -2.82
CA GLU A 386 -15.36 12.04 -2.09
C GLU A 386 -16.02 13.19 -1.31
N PRO A 387 -17.35 13.15 -1.16
CA PRO A 387 -18.04 14.08 -0.26
C PRO A 387 -17.83 13.66 1.20
N VAL A 388 -17.68 14.66 2.08
CA VAL A 388 -17.56 14.49 3.54
C VAL A 388 -18.44 15.50 4.24
N THR A 389 -19.15 15.08 5.29
CA THR A 389 -19.93 16.00 6.14
C THR A 389 -19.07 16.47 7.32
N ILE A 390 -18.89 17.79 7.47
CA ILE A 390 -18.13 18.43 8.54
C ILE A 390 -19.05 19.51 9.14
N ASN A 391 -19.37 19.44 10.43
CA ASN A 391 -20.25 20.39 11.14
C ASN A 391 -21.58 20.63 10.40
N ASP A 392 -22.26 19.56 9.98
CA ASP A 392 -23.53 19.57 9.25
C ASP A 392 -23.49 20.20 7.85
N GLU A 393 -22.33 20.62 7.36
CA GLU A 393 -22.11 21.05 5.97
C GLU A 393 -21.44 19.96 5.15
N VAL A 394 -21.81 19.82 3.87
CA VAL A 394 -21.21 18.85 2.96
C VAL A 394 -20.15 19.53 2.11
N TYR A 395 -18.96 18.94 2.14
CA TYR A 395 -17.79 19.36 1.38
C TYR A 395 -17.39 18.28 0.40
N MET A 396 -16.74 18.65 -0.71
CA MET A 396 -16.03 17.71 -1.56
C MET A 396 -14.55 17.75 -1.20
N THR A 397 -13.98 16.60 -0.83
CA THR A 397 -12.57 16.49 -0.42
C THR A 397 -11.69 15.96 -1.54
N GLY A 398 -10.41 16.28 -1.47
CA GLY A 398 -9.39 15.81 -2.38
C GLY A 398 -7.98 16.04 -1.83
N TYR A 399 -6.98 15.78 -2.65
CA TYR A 399 -5.58 15.88 -2.23
C TYR A 399 -4.76 16.75 -3.19
N THR A 400 -3.80 17.48 -2.63
CA THR A 400 -2.74 18.15 -3.41
C THR A 400 -1.75 17.11 -3.96
N LYS A 401 -0.79 17.54 -4.79
CA LYS A 401 0.31 16.66 -5.21
C LYS A 401 1.16 16.18 -4.03
N GLU A 402 1.32 16.99 -2.99
CA GLU A 402 2.03 16.68 -1.74
C GLU A 402 1.21 15.82 -0.78
N TYR A 403 0.01 15.42 -1.17
CA TYR A 403 -0.89 14.59 -0.37
C TYR A 403 -1.52 15.29 0.83
N VAL A 404 -1.57 16.62 0.81
CA VAL A 404 -2.33 17.39 1.81
C VAL A 404 -3.82 17.33 1.49
N LYS A 405 -4.64 16.89 2.46
CA LYS A 405 -6.08 16.80 2.29
C LYS A 405 -6.71 18.18 2.38
N ALA A 406 -7.52 18.51 1.39
CA ALA A 406 -8.27 19.77 1.36
C ALA A 406 -9.71 19.53 0.92
N ALA A 407 -10.57 20.52 1.15
CA ALA A 407 -11.97 20.44 0.81
C ALA A 407 -12.46 21.74 0.18
N ILE A 408 -13.41 21.63 -0.73
CA ILE A 408 -14.21 22.74 -1.27
C ILE A 408 -15.65 22.66 -0.76
N ARG A 409 -16.35 23.78 -0.67
CA ARG A 409 -17.80 23.79 -0.44
C ARG A 409 -18.53 23.30 -1.68
N LEU A 410 -19.60 22.56 -1.47
CA LEU A 410 -20.41 22.09 -2.61
C LEU A 410 -21.19 23.22 -3.28
N ASP A 411 -21.70 24.17 -2.51
CA ASP A 411 -22.49 25.31 -3.00
C ASP A 411 -23.59 24.91 -3.99
N GLY A 412 -24.27 23.78 -3.68
CA GLY A 412 -25.33 23.21 -4.52
C GLY A 412 -24.88 22.37 -5.72
N ARG A 413 -23.57 22.19 -5.92
CA ARG A 413 -23.01 21.32 -6.98
C ARG A 413 -23.23 19.85 -6.68
N ASP A 414 -23.39 19.04 -7.73
CA ASP A 414 -23.49 17.58 -7.60
C ASP A 414 -22.10 16.96 -7.28
N PRO A 415 -21.93 16.25 -6.14
CA PRO A 415 -20.68 15.58 -5.80
C PRO A 415 -20.20 14.59 -6.85
N LYS A 416 -21.13 13.92 -7.55
CA LYS A 416 -20.77 12.93 -8.59
C LYS A 416 -20.13 13.62 -9.80
N ALA A 417 -20.55 14.81 -10.16
CA ALA A 417 -19.97 15.57 -11.25
C ALA A 417 -18.59 16.15 -10.89
N LEU A 418 -18.32 16.36 -9.61
CA LEU A 418 -17.03 16.86 -9.11
C LEU A 418 -15.99 15.76 -8.89
N LYS A 419 -16.42 14.52 -8.69
CA LYS A 419 -15.48 13.41 -8.48
C LYS A 419 -14.52 13.28 -9.66
N ASN A 420 -13.23 13.06 -9.37
CA ASN A 420 -12.14 12.92 -10.35
C ASN A 420 -11.93 14.18 -11.21
N THR A 421 -12.21 15.37 -10.67
CA THR A 421 -11.90 16.65 -11.32
C THR A 421 -10.83 17.40 -10.53
N PHE A 422 -10.05 18.22 -11.23
CA PHE A 422 -9.10 19.13 -10.59
C PHE A 422 -9.76 20.47 -10.28
N VAL A 423 -9.46 21.00 -9.11
CA VAL A 423 -9.88 22.33 -8.68
C VAL A 423 -8.68 23.07 -8.10
N SER A 424 -8.46 24.30 -8.56
CA SER A 424 -7.38 25.18 -8.09
C SER A 424 -7.93 26.30 -7.22
N GLY A 425 -7.15 26.71 -6.23
CA GLY A 425 -7.53 27.78 -5.32
C GLY A 425 -6.44 28.06 -4.30
N ILE A 426 -6.75 28.90 -3.33
CA ILE A 426 -5.86 29.23 -2.21
C ILE A 426 -6.30 28.42 -1.00
N LEU A 427 -5.36 27.63 -0.41
CA LEU A 427 -5.61 26.94 0.84
C LEU A 427 -5.77 27.96 1.97
N GLY A 428 -6.89 27.87 2.69
CA GLY A 428 -7.23 28.72 3.82
C GLY A 428 -7.02 28.01 5.15
N ASP A 429 -7.90 28.30 6.10
CA ASP A 429 -7.85 27.75 7.46
C ASP A 429 -8.22 26.25 7.49
N PHE A 430 -7.94 25.63 8.61
CA PHE A 430 -8.33 24.25 8.89
C PHE A 430 -9.85 24.13 9.13
N LEU A 431 -10.49 23.20 8.43
CA LEU A 431 -11.85 22.74 8.70
C LEU A 431 -11.86 21.68 9.82
N THR A 432 -10.82 20.87 9.87
CA THR A 432 -10.55 19.88 10.92
C THR A 432 -9.05 19.87 11.19
N GLU A 433 -8.56 19.08 12.14
CA GLU A 433 -7.10 18.93 12.37
C GLU A 433 -6.33 18.45 11.12
N GLU A 434 -7.01 17.86 10.12
CA GLU A 434 -6.39 17.23 8.96
C GLU A 434 -6.77 17.88 7.62
N ILE A 435 -7.85 18.65 7.55
CA ILE A 435 -8.43 19.14 6.29
C ILE A 435 -8.41 20.65 6.26
N LEU A 436 -7.78 21.23 5.24
CA LEU A 436 -7.82 22.66 4.97
C LEU A 436 -8.96 22.99 4.00
N ILE A 437 -9.53 24.21 4.11
CA ILE A 437 -10.46 24.71 3.09
C ILE A 437 -9.68 25.18 1.86
N LEU A 438 -10.11 24.81 0.65
CA LEU A 438 -9.64 25.41 -0.59
C LEU A 438 -10.64 26.46 -1.04
N ASN A 439 -10.23 27.71 -1.06
CA ASN A 439 -11.00 28.83 -1.61
C ASN A 439 -10.76 28.89 -3.11
N GLU A 440 -11.76 28.45 -3.88
CA GLU A 440 -11.72 28.41 -5.36
C GLU A 440 -11.49 29.83 -5.94
N LYS A 441 -10.79 29.91 -7.07
CA LYS A 441 -10.57 31.18 -7.80
C LYS A 441 -11.77 31.59 -8.63
#